data_7d081bff6846ac6a20d1e616e8aaa6d9
#
_entry.id   7d081bff6846ac6a20d1e616e8aaa6d9
#
_cell.length_a   1.000
_cell.length_b   1.000
_cell.length_c   1.000
_cell.angle_alpha   90.00
_cell.angle_beta   90.00
_cell.angle_gamma   90.00
#
_symmetry.space_group_name_H-M   'P 1'
#
loop_
_entity.id
_entity.type
_entity.pdbx_description
1 polymer ?
#
loop_
_entity_poly.entity_id
_entity_poly.type
_entity_poly.pdbx_seq_one_letter_code
_entity_poly.pdbx_strand_id
1 'polypeptide(L)'
;MKISVLGTGRWASTNIWIAVRGGHTVKCWDKFETEFMQSKKNKYVDLSNSEDVVCCKDLTETLNYSEIVIISILSQELDSLMQEVEKVEGYQNKKYCLAMKGVEAETGRTLSEIMMQHGVCKNNIAILAGPGQPDSIAENKRLNKMVVSSYDYNLAKEISEIIKTENFKLFPWPDVQGCELCAAAKNVYSALGGMCEGADQTTLKGQIMSVSMHEMQNFLKGMQCNPETVIHLSLLADYNATLYDPISHNLNYGIQVVKQHSVNPELDFNSIEGKYAVAGLLKRMQLKNQSLSDYMQIKAPLMETFKAIVDGKIDPDEIIPQVNNAIDISLNEWTDKSFDLN
;
A
#
# COMPACT_ATOMS: atom_id res chain seq x y z
N MET A 1 -14.43 -22.69 0.95
CA MET A 1 -15.33 -21.59 1.36
C MET A 1 -15.63 -20.71 0.16
N LYS A 2 -16.68 -19.88 0.24
CA LYS A 2 -16.99 -18.85 -0.77
C LYS A 2 -16.27 -17.56 -0.45
N ILE A 3 -15.71 -16.88 -1.46
CA ILE A 3 -15.03 -15.59 -1.35
C ILE A 3 -15.51 -14.67 -2.47
N SER A 4 -15.79 -13.42 -2.15
CA SER A 4 -16.08 -12.37 -3.12
C SER A 4 -14.83 -11.51 -3.32
N VAL A 5 -14.50 -11.15 -4.56
CA VAL A 5 -13.36 -10.28 -4.87
C VAL A 5 -13.84 -9.11 -5.72
N LEU A 6 -13.55 -7.89 -5.27
CA LEU A 6 -13.82 -6.66 -5.99
C LEU A 6 -12.51 -6.11 -6.53
N GLY A 7 -12.42 -6.05 -7.86
CA GLY A 7 -11.22 -5.81 -8.63
C GLY A 7 -10.68 -7.09 -9.28
N THR A 8 -10.10 -6.94 -10.48
CA THR A 8 -9.50 -8.04 -11.26
C THR A 8 -8.17 -7.65 -11.90
N GLY A 9 -7.59 -6.56 -11.42
CA GLY A 9 -6.25 -6.12 -11.81
C GLY A 9 -5.14 -7.08 -11.35
N ARG A 10 -3.89 -6.65 -11.52
CA ARG A 10 -2.68 -7.43 -11.21
C ARG A 10 -2.70 -8.12 -9.83
N TRP A 11 -2.92 -7.35 -8.76
CA TRP A 11 -2.91 -7.88 -7.40
C TRP A 11 -4.20 -8.63 -7.06
N ALA A 12 -5.33 -8.14 -7.55
CA ALA A 12 -6.62 -8.80 -7.37
C ALA A 12 -6.65 -10.22 -7.95
N SER A 13 -6.21 -10.39 -9.20
CA SER A 13 -6.14 -11.72 -9.83
C SER A 13 -5.18 -12.67 -9.11
N THR A 14 -4.11 -12.15 -8.51
CA THR A 14 -3.22 -12.95 -7.66
C THR A 14 -3.92 -13.40 -6.37
N ASN A 15 -4.71 -12.53 -5.73
CA ASN A 15 -5.51 -12.92 -4.55
C ASN A 15 -6.58 -13.95 -4.92
N ILE A 16 -7.21 -13.83 -6.09
CA ILE A 16 -8.13 -14.87 -6.62
C ILE A 16 -7.39 -16.20 -6.78
N TRP A 17 -6.20 -16.18 -7.38
CA TRP A 17 -5.37 -17.37 -7.56
C TRP A 17 -4.99 -18.02 -6.22
N ILE A 18 -4.58 -17.24 -5.22
CA ILE A 18 -4.26 -17.72 -3.86
C ILE A 18 -5.49 -18.39 -3.25
N ALA A 19 -6.67 -17.76 -3.34
CA ALA A 19 -7.90 -18.28 -2.78
C ALA A 19 -8.28 -19.63 -3.42
N VAL A 20 -8.21 -19.74 -4.76
CA VAL A 20 -8.47 -20.98 -5.49
C VAL A 20 -7.48 -22.07 -5.11
N ARG A 21 -6.19 -21.76 -5.01
CA ARG A 21 -5.16 -22.70 -4.56
C ARG A 21 -5.35 -23.13 -3.11
N GLY A 22 -5.97 -22.30 -2.29
CA GLY A 22 -6.41 -22.62 -0.93
C GLY A 22 -7.66 -23.51 -0.87
N GLY A 23 -8.22 -23.92 -2.00
CA GLY A 23 -9.43 -24.75 -2.08
C GLY A 23 -10.74 -23.97 -1.88
N HIS A 24 -10.78 -22.68 -2.24
CA HIS A 24 -11.96 -21.83 -2.13
C HIS A 24 -12.57 -21.54 -3.50
N THR A 25 -13.88 -21.28 -3.52
CA THR A 25 -14.60 -20.83 -4.72
C THR A 25 -14.76 -19.31 -4.69
N VAL A 26 -14.55 -18.66 -5.83
CA VAL A 26 -14.48 -17.21 -5.93
C VAL A 26 -15.49 -16.69 -6.95
N LYS A 27 -16.26 -15.67 -6.54
CA LYS A 27 -16.91 -14.75 -7.48
C LYS A 27 -16.15 -13.43 -7.49
N CYS A 28 -15.81 -12.94 -8.67
CA CYS A 28 -15.13 -11.66 -8.83
C CYS A 28 -15.90 -10.71 -9.72
N TRP A 29 -15.73 -9.43 -9.46
CA TRP A 29 -16.32 -8.33 -10.19
C TRP A 29 -15.29 -7.20 -10.37
N ASP A 30 -15.38 -6.51 -11.49
CA ASP A 30 -14.63 -5.29 -11.75
C ASP A 30 -15.54 -4.28 -12.44
N LYS A 31 -15.31 -3.00 -12.17
CA LYS A 31 -16.00 -1.89 -12.85
C LYS A 31 -15.71 -1.85 -14.35
N PHE A 32 -14.53 -2.35 -14.73
CA PHE A 32 -14.05 -2.39 -16.11
C PHE A 32 -14.00 -3.83 -16.63
N GLU A 33 -14.17 -3.98 -17.93
CA GLU A 33 -13.99 -5.27 -18.60
C GLU A 33 -12.50 -5.56 -18.83
N THR A 34 -11.84 -6.05 -17.78
CA THR A 34 -10.41 -6.39 -17.81
C THR A 34 -10.15 -7.68 -18.61
N GLU A 35 -8.89 -7.92 -18.99
CA GLU A 35 -8.46 -9.18 -19.61
C GLU A 35 -8.86 -10.40 -18.74
N PHE A 36 -8.70 -10.28 -17.42
CA PHE A 36 -9.07 -11.34 -16.48
C PHE A 36 -10.58 -11.58 -16.44
N MET A 37 -11.41 -10.54 -16.54
CA MET A 37 -12.88 -10.68 -16.61
C MET A 37 -13.32 -11.45 -17.86
N GLN A 38 -12.61 -11.30 -18.97
CA GLN A 38 -12.94 -11.94 -20.24
C GLN A 38 -12.52 -13.41 -20.30
N SER A 39 -11.35 -13.74 -19.74
CA SER A 39 -10.69 -15.03 -19.97
C SER A 39 -10.27 -15.79 -18.70
N LYS A 40 -10.47 -15.21 -17.51
CA LYS A 40 -9.91 -15.68 -16.22
C LYS A 40 -8.38 -15.81 -16.25
N LYS A 41 -7.73 -15.04 -17.12
CA LYS A 41 -6.30 -15.06 -17.36
C LYS A 41 -5.76 -13.66 -17.54
N ASN A 42 -4.53 -13.44 -17.13
CA ASN A 42 -3.73 -12.28 -17.48
C ASN A 42 -2.24 -12.67 -17.46
N LYS A 43 -1.35 -11.72 -17.66
CA LYS A 43 0.11 -11.93 -17.67
C LYS A 43 0.62 -12.70 -16.43
N TYR A 44 -0.06 -12.62 -15.28
CA TYR A 44 0.42 -13.10 -13.99
C TYR A 44 -0.19 -14.43 -13.58
N VAL A 45 -1.46 -14.65 -13.89
CA VAL A 45 -2.20 -15.85 -13.47
C VAL A 45 -3.03 -16.42 -14.64
N ASP A 46 -3.17 -17.73 -14.66
CA ASP A 46 -4.03 -18.45 -15.59
C ASP A 46 -4.99 -19.37 -14.81
N LEU A 47 -6.26 -18.98 -14.78
CA LEU A 47 -7.38 -19.71 -14.18
C LEU A 47 -8.46 -20.01 -15.23
N SER A 48 -8.13 -19.97 -16.53
CA SER A 48 -9.07 -20.16 -17.64
C SER A 48 -9.83 -21.49 -17.56
N ASN A 49 -9.18 -22.53 -17.06
CA ASN A 49 -9.75 -23.88 -16.90
C ASN A 49 -10.34 -24.12 -15.50
N SER A 50 -10.36 -23.11 -14.61
CA SER A 50 -10.89 -23.29 -13.26
C SER A 50 -12.42 -23.11 -13.23
N GLU A 51 -13.11 -24.09 -12.66
CA GLU A 51 -14.54 -24.00 -12.36
C GLU A 51 -14.80 -23.25 -11.05
N ASP A 52 -13.77 -23.08 -10.21
CA ASP A 52 -13.84 -22.41 -8.92
C ASP A 52 -13.88 -20.88 -9.02
N VAL A 53 -13.79 -20.31 -10.22
CA VAL A 53 -13.83 -18.85 -10.46
C VAL A 53 -14.96 -18.49 -11.40
N VAL A 54 -15.79 -17.56 -10.97
CA VAL A 54 -16.85 -16.94 -11.79
C VAL A 54 -16.63 -15.42 -11.84
N CYS A 55 -16.47 -14.89 -13.05
CA CYS A 55 -16.45 -13.47 -13.31
C CYS A 55 -17.88 -12.95 -13.48
N CYS A 56 -18.35 -12.14 -12.54
CA CYS A 56 -19.71 -11.61 -12.52
C CYS A 56 -19.74 -10.19 -13.13
N LYS A 57 -20.81 -9.86 -13.83
CA LYS A 57 -21.07 -8.51 -14.34
C LYS A 57 -21.79 -7.62 -13.31
N ASP A 58 -22.41 -8.24 -12.31
CA ASP A 58 -23.21 -7.56 -11.29
C ASP A 58 -22.45 -7.54 -9.94
N LEU A 59 -22.27 -6.33 -9.40
CA LEU A 59 -21.67 -6.11 -8.09
C LEU A 59 -22.51 -6.76 -6.97
N THR A 60 -23.83 -6.64 -7.05
CA THR A 60 -24.76 -7.19 -6.05
C THR A 60 -24.67 -8.73 -5.99
N GLU A 61 -24.62 -9.39 -7.15
CA GLU A 61 -24.43 -10.83 -7.23
C GLU A 61 -23.11 -11.26 -6.59
N THR A 62 -22.06 -10.50 -6.84
CA THR A 62 -20.72 -10.79 -6.29
C THR A 62 -20.71 -10.61 -4.77
N LEU A 63 -21.25 -9.49 -4.26
CA LEU A 63 -21.29 -9.20 -2.83
C LEU A 63 -22.14 -10.24 -2.07
N ASN A 64 -23.29 -10.65 -2.64
CA ASN A 64 -24.19 -11.60 -1.98
C ASN A 64 -23.68 -13.04 -2.01
N TYR A 65 -22.59 -13.32 -2.71
CA TYR A 65 -22.02 -14.64 -2.81
C TYR A 65 -21.37 -15.14 -1.51
N SER A 66 -20.73 -14.24 -0.75
CA SER A 66 -19.99 -14.62 0.46
C SER A 66 -20.07 -13.59 1.58
N GLU A 67 -19.68 -14.00 2.79
CA GLU A 67 -19.46 -13.11 3.93
C GLU A 67 -18.11 -12.39 3.87
N ILE A 68 -17.12 -13.00 3.20
CA ILE A 68 -15.75 -12.46 3.08
C ILE A 68 -15.58 -11.80 1.72
N VAL A 69 -15.23 -10.53 1.74
CA VAL A 69 -15.03 -9.70 0.55
C VAL A 69 -13.60 -9.17 0.53
N ILE A 70 -12.83 -9.55 -0.49
CA ILE A 70 -11.51 -8.99 -0.74
C ILE A 70 -11.68 -7.81 -1.70
N ILE A 71 -11.19 -6.62 -1.32
CA ILE A 71 -11.18 -5.45 -2.19
C ILE A 71 -9.74 -5.18 -2.65
N SER A 72 -9.51 -5.16 -3.95
CA SER A 72 -8.19 -4.94 -4.54
C SER A 72 -8.31 -4.11 -5.83
N ILE A 73 -8.50 -2.82 -5.64
CA ILE A 73 -8.63 -1.77 -6.67
C ILE A 73 -7.58 -0.68 -6.45
N LEU A 74 -7.59 0.39 -7.22
CA LEU A 74 -6.82 1.59 -6.90
C LEU A 74 -7.34 2.23 -5.61
N SER A 75 -6.44 2.57 -4.69
CA SER A 75 -6.82 3.11 -3.37
C SER A 75 -7.66 4.38 -3.43
N GLN A 76 -7.46 5.22 -4.45
CA GLN A 76 -8.20 6.45 -4.66
C GLN A 76 -9.66 6.22 -5.12
N GLU A 77 -9.99 5.00 -5.56
CA GLU A 77 -11.34 4.63 -6.01
C GLU A 77 -12.19 3.98 -4.91
N LEU A 78 -11.64 3.79 -3.70
CA LEU A 78 -12.35 3.06 -2.65
C LEU A 78 -13.64 3.76 -2.21
N ASP A 79 -13.60 5.08 -2.01
CA ASP A 79 -14.78 5.86 -1.61
C ASP A 79 -15.91 5.75 -2.65
N SER A 80 -15.56 5.88 -3.93
CA SER A 80 -16.51 5.71 -5.05
C SER A 80 -17.07 4.28 -5.12
N LEU A 81 -16.24 3.25 -4.89
CA LEU A 81 -16.72 1.87 -4.84
C LEU A 81 -17.70 1.68 -3.69
N MET A 82 -17.38 2.21 -2.51
CA MET A 82 -18.24 2.04 -1.33
C MET A 82 -19.60 2.71 -1.49
N GLN A 83 -19.71 3.83 -2.22
CA GLN A 83 -21.01 4.43 -2.58
C GLN A 83 -21.88 3.48 -3.41
N GLU A 84 -21.30 2.60 -4.22
CA GLU A 84 -22.06 1.56 -4.93
C GLU A 84 -22.34 0.35 -4.02
N VAL A 85 -21.40 -0.04 -3.17
CA VAL A 85 -21.54 -1.14 -2.20
C VAL A 85 -22.68 -0.87 -1.20
N GLU A 86 -22.86 0.37 -0.76
CA GLU A 86 -23.94 0.78 0.15
C GLU A 86 -25.37 0.50 -0.36
N LYS A 87 -25.53 0.39 -1.68
CA LYS A 87 -26.82 0.07 -2.29
C LYS A 87 -27.20 -1.41 -2.12
N VAL A 88 -26.27 -2.25 -1.66
CA VAL A 88 -26.49 -3.69 -1.46
C VAL A 88 -26.85 -3.96 -0.01
N GLU A 89 -28.03 -4.54 0.24
CA GLU A 89 -28.49 -4.86 1.58
C GLU A 89 -27.50 -5.76 2.33
N GLY A 90 -27.25 -5.42 3.60
CA GLY A 90 -26.39 -6.22 4.49
C GLY A 90 -24.88 -6.05 4.26
N TYR A 91 -24.45 -5.12 3.43
CA TYR A 91 -23.02 -4.86 3.17
C TYR A 91 -22.23 -4.58 4.46
N GLN A 92 -22.81 -3.88 5.45
CA GLN A 92 -22.12 -3.53 6.70
C GLN A 92 -21.73 -4.75 7.55
N ASN A 93 -22.43 -5.88 7.37
CA ASN A 93 -22.22 -7.11 8.13
C ASN A 93 -21.13 -8.02 7.52
N LYS A 94 -20.64 -7.68 6.34
CA LYS A 94 -19.60 -8.46 5.67
C LYS A 94 -18.22 -8.18 6.27
N LYS A 95 -17.34 -9.15 6.17
CA LYS A 95 -15.93 -9.08 6.56
C LYS A 95 -15.11 -8.66 5.35
N TYR A 96 -14.49 -7.51 5.43
CA TYR A 96 -13.71 -6.94 4.34
C TYR A 96 -12.22 -7.13 4.56
N CYS A 97 -11.52 -7.56 3.50
CA CYS A 97 -10.07 -7.63 3.45
C CYS A 97 -9.58 -6.67 2.37
N LEU A 98 -8.98 -5.55 2.79
CA LEU A 98 -8.46 -4.53 1.88
C LEU A 98 -7.06 -4.93 1.43
N ALA A 99 -6.93 -5.34 0.18
CA ALA A 99 -5.70 -5.81 -0.43
C ALA A 99 -5.10 -4.75 -1.38
N MET A 100 -5.08 -3.51 -0.95
CA MET A 100 -4.51 -2.38 -1.68
C MET A 100 -3.71 -1.49 -0.74
N LYS A 101 -2.87 -0.63 -1.29
CA LYS A 101 -1.96 0.24 -0.54
C LYS A 101 -2.24 1.69 -0.89
N GLY A 102 -2.35 2.53 0.13
CA GLY A 102 -2.56 3.96 -0.09
C GLY A 102 -3.29 4.66 1.05
N VAL A 103 -3.31 5.97 0.93
CA VAL A 103 -4.06 6.93 1.74
C VAL A 103 -4.74 7.84 0.74
N GLU A 104 -5.98 8.26 1.02
CA GLU A 104 -6.69 9.17 0.14
C GLU A 104 -5.95 10.51 0.02
N ALA A 105 -5.67 10.92 -1.20
CA ALA A 105 -4.77 12.05 -1.45
C ALA A 105 -5.34 13.38 -0.95
N GLU A 106 -6.65 13.59 -1.07
CA GLU A 106 -7.30 14.88 -0.78
C GLU A 106 -7.54 15.09 0.71
N THR A 107 -7.93 14.04 1.44
CA THR A 107 -8.35 14.15 2.84
C THR A 107 -7.33 13.58 3.83
N GLY A 108 -6.43 12.69 3.39
CA GLY A 108 -5.53 11.96 4.26
C GLY A 108 -6.19 10.81 5.01
N ARG A 109 -7.43 10.40 4.66
CA ARG A 109 -8.09 9.24 5.25
C ARG A 109 -7.36 7.95 4.88
N THR A 110 -7.21 7.05 5.83
CA THR A 110 -6.79 5.68 5.54
C THR A 110 -7.96 4.88 4.93
N LEU A 111 -7.65 3.75 4.31
CA LEU A 111 -8.68 2.91 3.68
C LEU A 111 -9.68 2.38 4.71
N SER A 112 -9.21 2.01 5.90
CA SER A 112 -10.08 1.59 7.00
C SER A 112 -11.00 2.71 7.50
N GLU A 113 -10.52 3.96 7.52
CA GLU A 113 -11.35 5.13 7.87
C GLU A 113 -12.42 5.38 6.81
N ILE A 114 -12.12 5.22 5.52
CA ILE A 114 -13.12 5.28 4.45
C ILE A 114 -14.20 4.22 4.69
N MET A 115 -13.83 2.96 4.90
CA MET A 115 -14.80 1.89 5.17
C MET A 115 -15.69 2.18 6.38
N MET A 116 -15.11 2.71 7.47
CA MET A 116 -15.87 3.07 8.67
C MET A 116 -16.84 4.21 8.43
N GLN A 117 -16.50 5.21 7.61
CA GLN A 117 -17.40 6.30 7.22
C GLN A 117 -18.61 5.79 6.41
N HIS A 118 -18.44 4.73 5.64
CA HIS A 118 -19.50 4.01 4.95
C HIS A 118 -20.21 2.99 5.84
N GLY A 119 -20.11 3.10 7.17
CA GLY A 119 -20.88 2.31 8.13
C GLY A 119 -20.39 0.88 8.36
N VAL A 120 -19.23 0.48 7.82
CA VAL A 120 -18.64 -0.82 8.10
C VAL A 120 -18.04 -0.81 9.51
N CYS A 121 -18.39 -1.80 10.33
CA CYS A 121 -17.81 -1.94 11.66
C CYS A 121 -16.29 -2.17 11.56
N LYS A 122 -15.50 -1.45 12.37
CA LYS A 122 -14.04 -1.59 12.40
C LYS A 122 -13.58 -3.04 12.61
N ASN A 123 -14.32 -3.82 13.39
CA ASN A 123 -14.00 -5.22 13.66
C ASN A 123 -14.24 -6.14 12.44
N ASN A 124 -14.90 -5.65 11.40
CA ASN A 124 -15.13 -6.34 10.14
C ASN A 124 -14.11 -5.94 9.05
N ILE A 125 -13.08 -5.18 9.40
CA ILE A 125 -12.07 -4.69 8.45
C ILE A 125 -10.72 -5.35 8.74
N ALA A 126 -10.12 -5.94 7.73
CA ALA A 126 -8.74 -6.42 7.71
C ALA A 126 -7.96 -5.75 6.56
N ILE A 127 -6.67 -5.54 6.77
CA ILE A 127 -5.74 -4.92 5.80
C ILE A 127 -4.65 -5.92 5.47
N LEU A 128 -4.31 -6.08 4.19
CA LEU A 128 -3.11 -6.79 3.76
C LEU A 128 -1.97 -5.81 3.50
N ALA A 129 -0.83 -6.01 4.14
CA ALA A 129 0.37 -5.21 3.93
C ALA A 129 1.62 -6.10 3.87
N GLY A 130 2.65 -5.64 3.17
CA GLY A 130 3.92 -6.35 3.08
C GLY A 130 4.36 -6.69 1.65
N PRO A 131 5.47 -7.43 1.50
CA PRO A 131 6.14 -7.68 0.23
C PRO A 131 5.43 -8.75 -0.61
N GLY A 132 4.29 -8.41 -1.17
CA GLY A 132 3.55 -9.27 -2.10
C GLY A 132 3.87 -8.92 -3.54
N GLN A 133 4.58 -9.80 -4.24
CA GLN A 133 4.86 -9.68 -5.68
C GLN A 133 4.05 -10.72 -6.46
N PRO A 134 3.11 -10.28 -7.33
CA PRO A 134 2.24 -11.18 -8.09
C PRO A 134 2.97 -12.30 -8.83
N ASP A 135 4.03 -11.96 -9.56
CA ASP A 135 4.80 -12.91 -10.38
C ASP A 135 5.42 -14.01 -9.52
N SER A 136 6.01 -13.63 -8.38
CA SER A 136 6.67 -14.59 -7.51
C SER A 136 5.69 -15.52 -6.77
N ILE A 137 4.48 -15.03 -6.50
CA ILE A 137 3.43 -15.79 -5.82
C ILE A 137 2.78 -16.76 -6.81
N ALA A 138 2.36 -16.30 -7.97
CA ALA A 138 1.66 -17.10 -8.97
C ALA A 138 2.53 -18.22 -9.56
N GLU A 139 3.83 -18.02 -9.68
CA GLU A 139 4.76 -19.08 -10.08
C GLU A 139 4.93 -20.17 -9.01
N ASN A 140 4.44 -19.96 -7.79
CA ASN A 140 4.58 -20.84 -6.62
C ASN A 140 6.02 -21.30 -6.33
N LYS A 141 7.01 -20.53 -6.78
CA LYS A 141 8.45 -20.85 -6.65
C LYS A 141 9.13 -20.14 -5.50
N ARG A 142 8.51 -19.09 -4.96
CA ARG A 142 9.12 -18.24 -3.93
C ARG A 142 8.25 -18.18 -2.69
N LEU A 143 8.89 -18.21 -1.53
CA LEU A 143 8.22 -18.05 -0.25
C LEU A 143 7.84 -16.60 -0.05
N ASN A 144 6.56 -16.33 0.21
CA ASN A 144 6.04 -15.01 0.46
C ASN A 144 5.37 -14.95 1.83
N LYS A 145 5.64 -13.89 2.56
CA LYS A 145 5.02 -13.60 3.85
C LYS A 145 4.56 -12.16 3.89
N MET A 146 3.33 -11.95 4.30
CA MET A 146 2.75 -10.63 4.49
C MET A 146 2.08 -10.51 5.85
N VAL A 147 1.63 -9.31 6.17
CA VAL A 147 0.81 -9.01 7.34
C VAL A 147 -0.65 -9.01 6.95
N VAL A 148 -1.49 -9.54 7.83
CA VAL A 148 -2.91 -9.21 7.90
C VAL A 148 -3.17 -8.47 9.20
N SER A 149 -3.64 -7.23 9.11
CA SER A 149 -3.92 -6.40 10.29
C SER A 149 -5.42 -6.15 10.41
N SER A 150 -5.95 -6.30 11.62
CA SER A 150 -7.36 -6.02 11.92
C SER A 150 -7.49 -5.55 13.36
N TYR A 151 -8.54 -4.77 13.65
CA TYR A 151 -8.93 -4.41 15.02
C TYR A 151 -9.49 -5.63 15.80
N ASP A 152 -9.92 -6.67 15.09
CA ASP A 152 -10.30 -7.97 15.66
C ASP A 152 -9.26 -9.04 15.28
N TYR A 153 -8.58 -9.55 16.30
CA TYR A 153 -7.59 -10.63 16.11
C TYR A 153 -8.20 -11.88 15.47
N ASN A 154 -9.46 -12.21 15.80
CA ASN A 154 -10.12 -13.39 15.23
C ASN A 154 -10.34 -13.23 13.73
N LEU A 155 -10.70 -12.02 13.25
CA LEU A 155 -10.79 -11.74 11.82
C LEU A 155 -9.42 -11.85 11.15
N ALA A 156 -8.38 -11.25 11.73
CA ALA A 156 -7.03 -11.36 11.17
C ALA A 156 -6.56 -12.83 11.07
N LYS A 157 -6.84 -13.63 12.10
CA LYS A 157 -6.56 -15.06 12.11
C LYS A 157 -7.36 -15.81 11.06
N GLU A 158 -8.67 -15.55 10.95
CA GLU A 158 -9.55 -16.17 9.96
C GLU A 158 -9.05 -15.89 8.54
N ILE A 159 -8.75 -14.63 8.21
CA ILE A 159 -8.19 -14.25 6.91
C ILE A 159 -6.84 -14.92 6.65
N SER A 160 -5.97 -15.03 7.67
CA SER A 160 -4.67 -15.69 7.51
C SER A 160 -4.78 -17.19 7.23
N GLU A 161 -5.85 -17.84 7.68
CA GLU A 161 -6.12 -19.24 7.40
C GLU A 161 -6.77 -19.47 6.03
N ILE A 162 -7.54 -18.50 5.56
CA ILE A 162 -8.24 -18.57 4.26
C ILE A 162 -7.30 -18.20 3.10
N ILE A 163 -6.55 -17.08 3.26
CA ILE A 163 -5.64 -16.58 2.24
C ILE A 163 -4.24 -17.13 2.48
N LYS A 164 -4.04 -18.41 2.20
CA LYS A 164 -2.73 -19.06 2.32
C LYS A 164 -2.52 -20.12 1.25
N THR A 165 -1.27 -20.36 0.92
CA THR A 165 -0.81 -21.55 0.17
C THR A 165 0.41 -22.13 0.88
N GLU A 166 1.00 -23.20 0.33
CA GLU A 166 2.26 -23.73 0.83
C GLU A 166 3.35 -22.64 0.88
N ASN A 167 3.40 -21.78 -0.13
CA ASN A 167 4.44 -20.75 -0.29
C ASN A 167 3.98 -19.32 0.06
N PHE A 168 2.72 -19.11 0.43
CA PHE A 168 2.18 -17.81 0.83
C PHE A 168 1.51 -17.88 2.18
N LYS A 169 1.95 -17.04 3.12
CA LYS A 169 1.40 -16.99 4.50
C LYS A 169 1.20 -15.56 4.97
N LEU A 170 0.11 -15.36 5.72
CA LEU A 170 -0.21 -14.11 6.40
C LEU A 170 0.04 -14.24 7.90
N PHE A 171 0.56 -13.18 8.51
CA PHE A 171 0.80 -13.08 9.95
C PHE A 171 -0.06 -11.97 10.54
N PRO A 172 -0.91 -12.25 11.55
CA PRO A 172 -1.72 -11.23 12.21
C PRO A 172 -0.87 -10.17 12.90
N TRP A 173 -1.25 -8.89 12.75
CA TRP A 173 -0.63 -7.74 13.39
C TRP A 173 -1.70 -6.76 13.87
N PRO A 174 -1.66 -6.21 15.11
CA PRO A 174 -2.77 -5.45 15.67
C PRO A 174 -2.86 -3.99 15.22
N ASP A 175 -1.82 -3.41 14.60
CA ASP A 175 -1.73 -2.00 14.26
C ASP A 175 -2.25 -1.73 12.84
N VAL A 176 -3.56 -1.59 12.69
CA VAL A 176 -4.23 -1.38 11.39
C VAL A 176 -3.76 -0.10 10.72
N GLN A 177 -3.88 1.04 11.39
CA GLN A 177 -3.49 2.33 10.81
C GLN A 177 -2.00 2.42 10.53
N GLY A 178 -1.15 1.93 11.43
CA GLY A 178 0.28 1.87 11.20
C GLY A 178 0.65 1.04 9.97
N CYS A 179 -0.01 -0.09 9.74
CA CYS A 179 0.18 -0.89 8.52
C CYS A 179 -0.24 -0.14 7.25
N GLU A 180 -1.37 0.58 7.26
CA GLU A 180 -1.85 1.36 6.12
C GLU A 180 -0.88 2.50 5.79
N LEU A 181 -0.46 3.26 6.80
CA LEU A 181 0.48 4.37 6.65
C LEU A 181 1.85 3.89 6.15
N CYS A 182 2.36 2.80 6.70
CA CYS A 182 3.59 2.15 6.25
C CYS A 182 3.50 1.68 4.80
N ALA A 183 2.43 1.00 4.44
CA ALA A 183 2.22 0.49 3.08
C ALA A 183 2.11 1.62 2.03
N ALA A 184 1.56 2.78 2.42
CA ALA A 184 1.53 3.98 1.57
C ALA A 184 2.92 4.61 1.44
N ALA A 185 3.61 4.83 2.58
CA ALA A 185 4.89 5.52 2.65
C ALA A 185 6.01 4.81 1.87
N LYS A 186 6.00 3.47 1.82
CA LYS A 186 7.03 2.72 1.09
C LYS A 186 7.14 3.12 -0.39
N ASN A 187 6.03 3.51 -1.01
CA ASN A 187 6.00 3.92 -2.41
C ASN A 187 6.71 5.27 -2.61
N VAL A 188 6.59 6.18 -1.64
CA VAL A 188 7.31 7.48 -1.59
C VAL A 188 8.82 7.25 -1.51
N TYR A 189 9.24 6.47 -0.52
CA TYR A 189 10.67 6.20 -0.28
C TYR A 189 11.30 5.38 -1.40
N SER A 190 10.53 4.49 -2.04
CA SER A 190 11.01 3.74 -3.21
C SER A 190 11.28 4.65 -4.41
N ALA A 191 10.46 5.68 -4.62
CA ALA A 191 10.68 6.67 -5.68
C ALA A 191 11.92 7.52 -5.39
N LEU A 192 12.12 7.98 -4.15
CA LEU A 192 13.35 8.69 -3.74
C LEU A 192 14.59 7.81 -3.92
N GLY A 193 14.53 6.54 -3.52
CA GLY A 193 15.61 5.57 -3.77
C GLY A 193 15.90 5.37 -5.25
N GLY A 194 14.86 5.40 -6.09
CA GLY A 194 15.00 5.39 -7.55
C GLY A 194 15.69 6.63 -8.11
N MET A 195 15.41 7.82 -7.55
CA MET A 195 16.11 9.06 -7.93
C MET A 195 17.61 8.95 -7.65
N CYS A 196 17.99 8.43 -6.48
CA CYS A 196 19.39 8.19 -6.15
C CYS A 196 20.04 7.16 -7.09
N GLU A 197 19.33 6.10 -7.45
CA GLU A 197 19.81 5.10 -8.41
C GLU A 197 19.99 5.71 -9.81
N GLY A 198 19.04 6.52 -10.27
CA GLY A 198 19.11 7.22 -11.56
C GLY A 198 20.30 8.18 -11.66
N ALA A 199 20.77 8.70 -10.52
CA ALA A 199 21.94 9.57 -10.39
C ALA A 199 23.25 8.84 -10.02
N ASP A 200 23.27 7.51 -10.03
CA ASP A 200 24.41 6.66 -9.61
C ASP A 200 24.87 6.92 -8.14
N GLN A 201 23.94 7.37 -7.26
CA GLN A 201 24.19 7.67 -5.85
C GLN A 201 23.82 6.49 -4.94
N THR A 202 24.53 5.35 -5.08
CA THR A 202 24.24 4.12 -4.33
C THR A 202 24.32 4.31 -2.81
N THR A 203 25.29 5.08 -2.32
CA THR A 203 25.44 5.35 -0.88
C THR A 203 24.27 6.15 -0.36
N LEU A 204 23.84 7.17 -1.09
CA LEU A 204 22.67 8.00 -0.73
C LEU A 204 21.38 7.16 -0.70
N LYS A 205 21.21 6.23 -1.64
CA LYS A 205 20.11 5.26 -1.66
C LYS A 205 20.05 4.44 -0.35
N GLY A 206 21.21 3.99 0.16
CA GLY A 206 21.30 3.31 1.46
C GLY A 206 20.97 4.20 2.65
N GLN A 207 21.39 5.47 2.61
CA GLN A 207 21.09 6.46 3.66
C GLN A 207 19.58 6.76 3.73
N ILE A 208 18.90 6.95 2.57
CA ILE A 208 17.45 7.11 2.52
C ILE A 208 16.76 5.94 3.21
N MET A 209 17.22 4.72 2.99
CA MET A 209 16.61 3.55 3.63
C MET A 209 16.63 3.65 5.15
N SER A 210 17.74 4.08 5.74
CA SER A 210 17.85 4.26 7.19
C SER A 210 17.00 5.43 7.70
N VAL A 211 17.13 6.59 7.05
CA VAL A 211 16.46 7.82 7.47
C VAL A 211 14.94 7.71 7.31
N SER A 212 14.46 7.06 6.26
CA SER A 212 13.02 6.83 6.07
C SER A 212 12.40 5.95 7.16
N MET A 213 13.14 4.99 7.70
CA MET A 213 12.66 4.20 8.84
C MET A 213 12.48 5.09 10.07
N HIS A 214 13.45 5.95 10.36
CA HIS A 214 13.35 6.90 11.48
C HIS A 214 12.24 7.93 11.29
N GLU A 215 12.15 8.54 10.09
CA GLU A 215 11.08 9.48 9.74
C GLU A 215 9.71 8.82 9.97
N MET A 216 9.53 7.58 9.49
CA MET A 216 8.27 6.88 9.61
C MET A 216 7.97 6.44 11.06
N GLN A 217 8.99 6.10 11.87
CA GLN A 217 8.77 5.85 13.30
C GLN A 217 8.23 7.08 14.03
N ASN A 218 8.80 8.26 13.75
CA ASN A 218 8.33 9.52 14.33
C ASN A 218 6.92 9.86 13.83
N PHE A 219 6.64 9.63 12.55
CA PHE A 219 5.33 9.80 11.96
C PHE A 219 4.29 8.92 12.67
N LEU A 220 4.55 7.62 12.84
CA LEU A 220 3.64 6.69 13.53
C LEU A 220 3.43 7.07 14.99
N LYS A 221 4.48 7.46 15.72
CA LYS A 221 4.35 7.97 17.10
C LYS A 221 3.40 9.17 17.17
N GLY A 222 3.58 10.14 16.29
CA GLY A 222 2.70 11.32 16.21
C GLY A 222 1.26 10.96 15.85
N MET A 223 1.05 9.92 15.04
CA MET A 223 -0.28 9.39 14.70
C MET A 223 -0.86 8.47 15.78
N GLN A 224 -0.16 8.22 16.87
CA GLN A 224 -0.54 7.29 17.93
C GLN A 224 -0.67 5.83 17.46
N CYS A 225 0.10 5.47 16.44
CA CYS A 225 0.29 4.10 15.95
C CYS A 225 1.52 3.46 16.59
N ASN A 226 1.67 2.14 16.44
CA ASN A 226 2.83 1.41 16.95
C ASN A 226 4.08 1.68 16.07
N PRO A 227 5.13 2.32 16.59
CA PRO A 227 6.34 2.61 15.81
C PRO A 227 7.11 1.34 15.39
N GLU A 228 6.89 0.20 16.06
CA GLU A 228 7.49 -1.08 15.69
C GLU A 228 6.95 -1.63 14.35
N THR A 229 5.78 -1.16 13.91
CA THR A 229 5.22 -1.49 12.60
C THR A 229 6.16 -1.13 11.46
N VAL A 230 7.04 -0.14 11.65
CA VAL A 230 8.04 0.27 10.66
C VAL A 230 9.05 -0.83 10.33
N ILE A 231 9.55 -1.54 11.35
CA ILE A 231 10.53 -2.62 11.16
C ILE A 231 9.89 -3.98 10.87
N HIS A 232 8.57 -4.02 10.77
CA HIS A 232 7.81 -5.21 10.43
C HIS A 232 7.67 -5.40 8.90
N LEU A 233 6.94 -6.42 8.47
CA LEU A 233 6.74 -6.72 7.04
C LEU A 233 6.00 -5.61 6.28
N SER A 234 5.23 -4.77 6.97
CA SER A 234 4.41 -3.72 6.37
C SER A 234 5.21 -2.55 5.79
N LEU A 235 6.41 -2.25 6.31
CA LEU A 235 7.29 -1.22 5.73
C LEU A 235 8.66 -1.78 5.36
N LEU A 236 9.54 -2.08 6.32
CA LEU A 236 10.94 -2.40 6.04
C LEU A 236 11.11 -3.51 5.00
N ALA A 237 10.38 -4.61 5.13
CA ALA A 237 10.47 -5.72 4.19
C ALA A 237 9.86 -5.38 2.82
N ASP A 238 8.71 -4.70 2.79
CA ASP A 238 8.04 -4.32 1.54
C ASP A 238 8.81 -3.22 0.79
N TYR A 239 9.37 -2.25 1.53
CA TYR A 239 10.22 -1.22 0.97
C TYR A 239 11.50 -1.82 0.37
N ASN A 240 12.19 -2.68 1.12
CA ASN A 240 13.39 -3.35 0.65
C ASN A 240 13.09 -4.16 -0.63
N ALA A 241 12.06 -5.00 -0.61
CA ALA A 241 11.65 -5.77 -1.79
C ALA A 241 11.35 -4.87 -3.00
N THR A 242 10.70 -3.71 -2.77
CA THR A 242 10.36 -2.76 -3.84
C THR A 242 11.59 -2.00 -4.37
N LEU A 243 12.54 -1.67 -3.48
CA LEU A 243 13.74 -0.90 -3.81
C LEU A 243 14.72 -1.64 -4.71
N TYR A 244 14.65 -2.98 -4.72
CA TYR A 244 15.47 -3.86 -5.56
C TYR A 244 14.65 -4.60 -6.64
N ASP A 245 13.38 -4.26 -6.81
CA ASP A 245 12.53 -4.84 -7.84
C ASP A 245 12.59 -4.01 -9.14
N PRO A 246 13.21 -4.55 -10.22
CA PRO A 246 13.37 -3.82 -11.48
C PRO A 246 12.04 -3.49 -12.18
N ILE A 247 10.93 -4.14 -11.78
CA ILE A 247 9.61 -3.87 -12.34
C ILE A 247 8.76 -2.94 -11.46
N SER A 248 9.32 -2.41 -10.36
CA SER A 248 8.62 -1.48 -9.47
C SER A 248 8.35 -0.15 -10.18
N HIS A 249 7.06 0.22 -10.29
CA HIS A 249 6.67 1.49 -10.92
C HIS A 249 7.23 2.71 -10.18
N ASN A 250 7.22 2.70 -8.84
CA ASN A 250 7.71 3.84 -8.05
C ASN A 250 9.23 3.98 -8.15
N LEU A 251 9.99 2.87 -8.09
CA LEU A 251 11.43 2.89 -8.29
C LEU A 251 11.77 3.42 -9.69
N ASN A 252 11.16 2.85 -10.73
CA ASN A 252 11.40 3.25 -12.12
C ASN A 252 11.00 4.71 -12.38
N TYR A 253 9.91 5.19 -11.79
CA TYR A 253 9.57 6.61 -11.84
C TYR A 253 10.73 7.47 -11.33
N GLY A 254 11.27 7.17 -10.15
CA GLY A 254 12.41 7.90 -9.58
C GLY A 254 13.64 7.89 -10.50
N ILE A 255 13.99 6.73 -11.04
CA ILE A 255 15.11 6.58 -11.99
C ILE A 255 14.89 7.47 -13.22
N GLN A 256 13.69 7.46 -13.80
CA GLN A 256 13.40 8.19 -15.02
C GLN A 256 13.27 9.70 -14.79
N VAL A 257 12.80 10.15 -13.63
CA VAL A 257 12.79 11.58 -13.25
C VAL A 257 14.18 12.19 -13.40
N VAL A 258 15.20 11.52 -12.88
CA VAL A 258 16.58 12.00 -12.95
C VAL A 258 17.17 11.82 -14.36
N LYS A 259 17.01 10.64 -14.97
CA LYS A 259 17.58 10.36 -16.29
C LYS A 259 17.01 11.22 -17.42
N GLN A 260 15.74 11.58 -17.33
CA GLN A 260 15.06 12.41 -18.34
C GLN A 260 15.02 13.89 -17.96
N HIS A 261 15.61 14.29 -16.82
CA HIS A 261 15.52 15.66 -16.29
C HIS A 261 14.08 16.20 -16.28
N SER A 262 13.12 15.37 -15.84
CA SER A 262 11.70 15.71 -15.88
C SER A 262 10.93 15.11 -14.71
N VAL A 263 10.15 15.91 -14.00
CA VAL A 263 9.23 15.42 -12.93
C VAL A 263 8.04 14.63 -13.50
N ASN A 264 7.80 14.73 -14.83
CA ASN A 264 6.84 13.95 -15.57
C ASN A 264 7.53 13.18 -16.71
N PRO A 265 8.40 12.19 -16.38
CA PRO A 265 9.10 11.43 -17.40
C PRO A 265 8.14 10.58 -18.24
N GLU A 266 8.56 10.24 -19.45
CA GLU A 266 7.87 9.24 -20.26
C GLU A 266 8.02 7.86 -19.62
N LEU A 267 6.90 7.17 -19.42
CA LEU A 267 6.83 5.87 -18.73
C LEU A 267 5.90 4.92 -19.48
N ASP A 268 6.21 3.64 -19.44
CA ASP A 268 5.36 2.57 -20.00
C ASP A 268 4.15 2.23 -19.10
N PHE A 269 3.89 3.03 -18.06
CA PHE A 269 2.81 2.82 -17.10
C PHE A 269 2.26 4.16 -16.59
N ASN A 270 0.96 4.18 -16.28
CA ASN A 270 0.24 5.41 -15.94
C ASN A 270 0.04 5.62 -14.41
N SER A 271 0.36 4.62 -13.57
CA SER A 271 0.07 4.66 -12.15
C SER A 271 1.34 4.77 -11.31
N ILE A 272 1.51 5.90 -10.63
CA ILE A 272 2.57 6.15 -9.64
C ILE A 272 1.90 6.35 -8.27
N GLU A 273 1.72 5.27 -7.54
CA GLU A 273 1.05 5.30 -6.23
C GLU A 273 1.73 6.26 -5.24
N GLY A 274 3.06 6.41 -5.31
CA GLY A 274 3.82 7.32 -4.45
C GLY A 274 3.38 8.78 -4.55
N LYS A 275 2.94 9.23 -5.73
CA LYS A 275 2.44 10.61 -5.93
C LYS A 275 1.16 10.89 -5.13
N TYR A 276 0.24 9.94 -5.11
CA TYR A 276 -1.00 10.03 -4.33
C TYR A 276 -0.72 9.82 -2.84
N ALA A 277 0.10 8.83 -2.51
CA ALA A 277 0.46 8.49 -1.14
C ALA A 277 1.08 9.68 -0.40
N VAL A 278 2.06 10.39 -1.00
CA VAL A 278 2.69 11.53 -0.35
C VAL A 278 1.72 12.67 -0.09
N ALA A 279 0.78 12.94 -1.01
CA ALA A 279 -0.23 13.98 -0.81
C ALA A 279 -1.12 13.65 0.40
N GLY A 280 -1.64 12.43 0.49
CA GLY A 280 -2.48 11.98 1.59
C GLY A 280 -1.74 11.92 2.94
N LEU A 281 -0.52 11.40 2.96
CA LEU A 281 0.30 11.33 4.19
C LEU A 281 0.61 12.72 4.75
N LEU A 282 1.04 13.67 3.90
CA LEU A 282 1.31 15.05 4.33
C LEU A 282 0.03 15.79 4.72
N LYS A 283 -1.09 15.54 4.04
CA LYS A 283 -2.40 16.09 4.44
C LYS A 283 -2.78 15.61 5.84
N ARG A 284 -2.63 14.31 6.11
CA ARG A 284 -2.88 13.74 7.44
C ARG A 284 -1.94 14.32 8.49
N MET A 285 -0.65 14.45 8.19
CA MET A 285 0.34 15.10 9.05
C MET A 285 -0.05 16.54 9.40
N GLN A 286 -0.42 17.33 8.39
CA GLN A 286 -0.84 18.71 8.57
C GLN A 286 -2.05 18.82 9.51
N LEU A 287 -3.07 17.99 9.32
CA LEU A 287 -4.27 17.96 10.17
C LEU A 287 -3.92 17.58 11.61
N LYS A 288 -3.04 16.61 11.81
CA LYS A 288 -2.59 16.19 13.14
C LYS A 288 -1.79 17.29 13.83
N ASN A 289 -0.86 17.92 13.12
CA ASN A 289 0.00 19.00 13.65
C ASN A 289 -0.80 20.20 14.14
N GLN A 290 -1.98 20.50 13.57
CA GLN A 290 -2.86 21.57 14.08
C GLN A 290 -3.29 21.37 15.55
N SER A 291 -3.27 20.13 16.03
CA SER A 291 -3.63 19.77 17.41
C SER A 291 -2.44 19.58 18.34
N LEU A 292 -1.21 19.73 17.85
CA LEU A 292 0.04 19.52 18.58
C LEU A 292 0.75 20.85 18.87
N SER A 293 1.46 20.92 19.99
CA SER A 293 2.37 22.03 20.27
C SER A 293 3.60 21.95 19.36
N ASP A 294 4.28 23.10 19.13
CA ASP A 294 5.36 23.23 18.15
C ASP A 294 6.47 22.18 18.31
N TYR A 295 6.85 21.86 19.56
CA TYR A 295 7.90 20.86 19.84
C TYR A 295 7.44 19.39 19.65
N MET A 296 6.12 19.17 19.54
CA MET A 296 5.52 17.84 19.29
C MET A 296 5.12 17.63 17.84
N GLN A 297 5.30 18.63 16.98
CA GLN A 297 4.91 18.51 15.58
C GLN A 297 5.66 17.38 14.89
N ILE A 298 4.92 16.65 14.07
CA ILE A 298 5.44 15.61 13.19
C ILE A 298 6.17 16.32 12.06
N LYS A 299 7.39 15.88 11.77
CA LYS A 299 8.19 16.35 10.63
C LYS A 299 8.48 15.18 9.72
N ALA A 300 8.50 15.42 8.43
CA ALA A 300 8.74 14.40 7.42
C ALA A 300 9.55 14.98 6.23
N PRO A 301 10.83 15.36 6.45
CA PRO A 301 11.64 16.04 5.45
C PRO A 301 11.76 15.30 4.12
N LEU A 302 11.88 13.95 4.13
CA LEU A 302 11.93 13.14 2.91
C LEU A 302 10.60 13.18 2.15
N MET A 303 9.47 13.02 2.85
CA MET A 303 8.14 13.10 2.22
C MET A 303 7.88 14.50 1.67
N GLU A 304 8.22 15.56 2.42
CA GLU A 304 8.05 16.96 2.00
C GLU A 304 8.89 17.26 0.75
N THR A 305 10.14 16.79 0.70
CA THR A 305 11.02 16.93 -0.46
C THR A 305 10.46 16.18 -1.66
N PHE A 306 10.00 14.93 -1.48
CA PHE A 306 9.37 14.20 -2.57
C PHE A 306 8.11 14.89 -3.10
N LYS A 307 7.28 15.44 -2.21
CA LYS A 307 6.11 16.22 -2.62
C LYS A 307 6.50 17.46 -3.43
N ALA A 308 7.52 18.19 -2.99
CA ALA A 308 8.01 19.36 -3.72
C ALA A 308 8.55 19.01 -5.11
N ILE A 309 9.22 17.84 -5.25
CA ILE A 309 9.66 17.31 -6.55
C ILE A 309 8.45 17.02 -7.45
N VAL A 310 7.49 16.23 -6.94
CA VAL A 310 6.28 15.84 -7.70
C VAL A 310 5.45 17.05 -8.13
N ASP A 311 5.42 18.12 -7.32
CA ASP A 311 4.74 19.37 -7.62
C ASP A 311 5.50 20.26 -8.62
N GLY A 312 6.71 19.86 -9.05
CA GLY A 312 7.57 20.66 -9.94
C GLY A 312 8.16 21.93 -9.28
N LYS A 313 8.25 21.94 -7.94
CA LYS A 313 8.82 23.06 -7.16
C LYS A 313 10.34 22.99 -7.04
N ILE A 314 10.93 21.84 -7.35
CA ILE A 314 12.36 21.58 -7.34
C ILE A 314 12.78 21.32 -8.79
N ASP A 315 13.82 22.05 -9.23
CA ASP A 315 14.42 21.84 -10.54
C ASP A 315 14.97 20.40 -10.62
N PRO A 316 14.79 19.68 -11.73
CA PRO A 316 15.32 18.31 -11.87
C PRO A 316 16.83 18.18 -11.57
N ASP A 317 17.64 19.19 -11.88
CA ASP A 317 19.08 19.22 -11.59
C ASP A 317 19.40 19.39 -10.10
N GLU A 318 18.46 19.93 -9.32
CA GLU A 318 18.58 20.14 -7.88
C GLU A 318 18.00 19.00 -7.02
N ILE A 319 17.41 17.98 -7.64
CA ILE A 319 16.74 16.88 -6.90
C ILE A 319 17.69 16.20 -5.92
N ILE A 320 18.88 15.81 -6.36
CA ILE A 320 19.83 15.09 -5.50
C ILE A 320 20.39 15.97 -4.37
N PRO A 321 20.82 17.21 -4.62
CA PRO A 321 21.12 18.15 -3.54
C PRO A 321 19.99 18.32 -2.50
N GLN A 322 18.74 18.44 -2.93
CA GLN A 322 17.60 18.60 -2.03
C GLN A 322 17.29 17.31 -1.24
N VAL A 323 17.40 16.14 -1.86
CA VAL A 323 17.27 14.87 -1.17
C VAL A 323 18.37 14.70 -0.10
N ASN A 324 19.61 15.07 -0.43
CA ASN A 324 20.70 15.04 0.53
C ASN A 324 20.44 16.00 1.71
N ASN A 325 19.97 17.22 1.44
CA ASN A 325 19.61 18.18 2.48
C ASN A 325 18.48 17.65 3.41
N ALA A 326 17.48 16.95 2.85
CA ALA A 326 16.43 16.33 3.66
C ALA A 326 16.97 15.23 4.60
N ILE A 327 17.97 14.48 4.15
CA ILE A 327 18.69 13.50 4.97
C ILE A 327 19.43 14.20 6.12
N ASP A 328 20.16 15.30 5.83
CA ASP A 328 20.90 16.06 6.83
C ASP A 328 19.96 16.62 7.91
N ILE A 329 18.81 17.19 7.52
CA ILE A 329 17.78 17.67 8.45
C ILE A 329 17.30 16.52 9.35
N SER A 330 16.97 15.37 8.78
CA SER A 330 16.49 14.20 9.53
C SER A 330 17.53 13.65 10.51
N LEU A 331 18.80 13.59 10.09
CA LEU A 331 19.90 13.10 10.93
C LEU A 331 20.21 14.05 12.07
N ASN A 332 20.19 15.37 11.85
CA ASN A 332 20.38 16.37 12.90
C ASN A 332 19.27 16.24 13.97
N GLU A 333 18.01 16.17 13.56
CA GLU A 333 16.91 15.95 14.51
C GLU A 333 17.04 14.63 15.30
N TRP A 334 17.51 13.58 14.65
CA TRP A 334 17.72 12.28 15.31
C TRP A 334 18.82 12.40 16.36
N THR A 335 19.93 13.06 16.00
CA THR A 335 21.07 13.30 16.90
C THR A 335 20.65 14.11 18.12
N ASP A 336 20.02 15.25 17.94
CA ASP A 336 19.59 16.15 19.03
C ASP A 336 18.69 15.42 20.02
N LYS A 337 17.65 14.73 19.54
CA LYS A 337 16.75 13.94 20.39
C LYS A 337 17.44 12.78 21.12
N SER A 338 18.52 12.23 20.56
CA SER A 338 19.26 11.13 21.19
C SER A 338 20.15 11.63 22.33
N PHE A 339 20.66 12.84 22.26
CA PHE A 339 21.46 13.44 23.35
C PHE A 339 20.60 14.04 24.47
N ASP A 340 19.38 14.48 24.18
CA ASP A 340 18.41 14.97 25.17
C ASP A 340 17.85 13.87 26.11
N LEU A 341 18.12 12.61 25.83
CA LEU A 341 17.71 11.47 26.64
C LEU A 341 18.70 11.13 27.78
N ASN A 342 19.82 11.88 27.92
CA ASN A 342 20.83 11.76 28.98
C ASN A 342 20.76 12.96 29.92
#